data_28948a58cd728010b0bee08836eba14d
#
_entry.id   28948a58cd728010b0bee08836eba14d
#
_cell.length_a   1.000
_cell.length_b   1.000
_cell.length_c   1.000
_cell.angle_alpha   90.00
_cell.angle_beta   90.00
_cell.angle_gamma   90.00
#
_symmetry.space_group_name_H-M   'P 1'
#
loop_
_entity.id
_entity.type
_entity.pdbx_description
1 polymer ?
#
loop_
_entity_poly.entity_id
_entity_poly.type
_entity_poly.pdbx_seq_one_letter_code
_entity_poly.pdbx_strand_id
1 'polypeptide(L)'
;MRYLLLLLLAAPVAAEPGYLTYTNDISVQTVLTQDRVDACRGRWLMFDIDGRQRAYYGCWSSAQGFAHIEMADGSQRIMPLTQFRRSISIAVQPTMEPIR
;
A
#
# COMPACT_ATOMS: atom_id res chain seq x y z
N MET A 1 35.37 -18.59 4.27
CA MET A 1 35.15 -18.35 4.65
C MET A 1 34.74 -17.24 4.96
N ARG A 2 34.85 -16.46 5.16
CA ARG A 2 34.58 -15.39 5.46
C ARG A 2 33.56 -14.85 4.68
N TYR A 3 33.44 -14.71 3.75
CA TYR A 3 32.55 -14.23 2.90
C TYR A 3 31.19 -14.53 3.23
N LEU A 4 31.02 -15.48 3.63
CA LEU A 4 29.78 -15.91 3.90
C LEU A 4 29.11 -14.86 4.64
N LEU A 5 29.67 -14.37 5.47
CA LEU A 5 29.06 -13.46 6.29
C LEU A 5 28.48 -12.38 5.53
N LEU A 6 29.08 -11.92 4.73
CA LEU A 6 28.63 -10.82 4.02
C LEU A 6 27.32 -11.04 3.52
N LEU A 7 27.04 -12.05 3.08
CA LEU A 7 25.84 -12.29 2.48
C LEU A 7 24.76 -11.92 3.35
N LEU A 8 24.84 -12.27 4.43
CA LEU A 8 23.81 -12.07 5.28
C LEU A 8 23.44 -10.67 5.28
N LEU A 9 24.27 -9.94 5.24
CA LEU A 9 24.00 -8.59 5.37
C LEU A 9 23.12 -8.18 4.32
N ALA A 10 23.32 -8.57 3.33
CA ALA A 10 22.61 -8.13 2.21
C ALA A 10 21.19 -8.30 2.46
N ALA A 11 20.82 -9.32 2.79
CA ALA A 11 19.49 -9.62 2.99
C ALA A 11 18.65 -8.59 3.56
N PRO A 12 18.83 -8.31 4.61
CA PRO A 12 17.92 -7.49 5.32
C PRO A 12 17.40 -6.32 4.68
N VAL A 13 18.06 -5.70 4.37
CA VAL A 13 17.74 -4.59 3.77
C VAL A 13 16.64 -4.49 2.95
N ALA A 14 16.66 -5.09 2.07
CA ALA A 14 15.69 -4.99 1.12
C ALA A 14 14.34 -4.99 1.66
N ALA A 15 14.10 -5.69 2.52
CA ALA A 15 12.79 -5.82 3.01
C ALA A 15 12.22 -4.59 3.57
N GLU A 16 12.77 -3.54 3.37
CA GLU A 16 12.28 -2.40 3.86
C GLU A 16 10.85 -2.19 3.52
N PRO A 17 10.02 -2.14 4.40
CA PRO A 17 8.63 -1.94 4.10
C PRO A 17 8.43 -0.52 3.70
N GLY A 18 7.51 -0.26 2.98
CA GLY A 18 7.21 1.08 2.58
C GLY A 18 5.81 1.12 2.08
N TYR A 19 5.28 2.30 2.00
CA TYR A 19 3.97 2.49 1.45
C TYR A 19 4.10 3.42 0.28
N LEU A 20 3.22 3.29 -0.69
CA LEU A 20 3.12 4.26 -1.74
C LEU A 20 1.88 5.08 -1.40
N THR A 21 2.02 6.38 -1.34
CA THR A 21 0.91 7.22 -0.92
C THR A 21 0.65 8.35 -1.90
N TYR A 22 -0.59 8.73 -1.98
CA TYR A 22 -1.01 9.83 -2.82
C TYR A 22 -2.14 10.55 -2.09
N THR A 23 -2.07 11.85 -1.96
CA THR A 23 -3.13 12.61 -1.30
C THR A 23 -3.75 13.52 -2.35
N ASN A 24 -5.05 13.42 -2.51
CA ASN A 24 -5.72 14.23 -3.51
C ASN A 24 -6.08 15.59 -2.91
N ASP A 25 -6.78 16.42 -3.69
CA ASP A 25 -7.05 17.78 -3.27
C ASP A 25 -8.16 17.90 -2.24
N ILE A 26 -8.84 16.83 -1.92
CA ILE A 26 -9.84 16.90 -0.85
C ILE A 26 -9.33 16.11 0.35
N SER A 27 -8.05 15.94 0.43
CA SER A 27 -7.40 15.34 1.59
C SER A 27 -7.72 13.86 1.82
N VAL A 28 -8.01 13.14 0.78
CA VAL A 28 -8.12 11.70 0.90
C VAL A 28 -6.77 11.12 0.52
N GLN A 29 -6.19 10.33 1.40
CA GLN A 29 -4.90 9.74 1.14
C GLN A 29 -5.10 8.30 0.70
N THR A 30 -4.56 7.93 -0.43
CA THR A 30 -4.60 6.55 -0.91
C THR A 30 -3.28 5.90 -0.55
N VAL A 31 -3.34 4.78 0.12
CA VAL A 31 -2.15 4.09 0.60
C VAL A 31 -2.11 2.71 -0.01
N LEU A 32 -1.03 2.42 -0.73
CA LEU A 32 -0.85 1.11 -1.33
C LEU A 32 0.21 0.38 -0.51
N THR A 33 -0.15 -0.77 0.01
CA THR A 33 0.79 -1.54 0.83
C THR A 33 1.26 -2.75 0.07
N GLN A 34 2.17 -3.49 0.64
CA GLN A 34 2.59 -4.75 0.09
C GLN A 34 2.16 -5.89 1.01
N ASP A 35 1.15 -5.65 1.79
CA ASP A 35 0.64 -6.68 2.68
C ASP A 35 -0.33 -7.55 1.91
N ARG A 36 -0.26 -8.84 2.15
CA ARG A 36 -1.15 -9.76 1.50
C ARG A 36 -2.14 -10.26 2.50
N VAL A 37 -3.41 -10.17 2.15
CA VAL A 37 -4.45 -10.65 3.03
C VAL A 37 -5.33 -11.58 2.21
N ASP A 38 -5.94 -12.53 2.85
CA ASP A 38 -6.75 -13.52 2.16
C ASP A 38 -7.81 -12.93 1.27
N ALA A 39 -8.44 -11.90 1.72
CA ALA A 39 -9.53 -11.31 0.95
C ALA A 39 -9.05 -10.76 -0.40
N CYS A 40 -7.79 -10.45 -0.53
CA CYS A 40 -7.29 -9.89 -1.77
C CYS A 40 -6.81 -10.95 -2.77
N ARG A 41 -6.75 -12.21 -2.34
CA ARG A 41 -6.45 -13.28 -3.27
C ARG A 41 -5.23 -13.08 -4.13
N GLY A 42 -4.12 -12.85 -3.50
CA GLY A 42 -2.87 -12.70 -4.22
C GLY A 42 -2.53 -11.28 -4.58
N ARG A 43 -3.45 -10.37 -4.40
CA ARG A 43 -3.14 -8.96 -4.61
C ARG A 43 -2.76 -8.37 -3.26
N TRP A 44 -2.40 -7.11 -3.26
CA TRP A 44 -1.99 -6.43 -2.02
C TRP A 44 -3.11 -5.59 -1.46
N LEU A 45 -3.05 -5.35 -0.17
CA LEU A 45 -4.03 -4.53 0.51
C LEU A 45 -3.77 -3.06 0.22
N MET A 46 -4.81 -2.28 0.07
CA MET A 46 -4.69 -0.84 -0.01
C MET A 46 -5.82 -0.24 0.79
N PHE A 47 -5.71 1.04 1.11
CA PHE A 47 -6.83 1.71 1.74
C PHE A 47 -6.76 3.21 1.47
N ASP A 48 -7.93 3.83 1.55
CA ASP A 48 -8.03 5.27 1.48
C ASP A 48 -8.31 5.77 2.89
N ILE A 49 -7.72 6.88 3.27
CA ILE A 49 -7.99 7.49 4.56
C ILE A 49 -8.56 8.86 4.27
N ASP A 50 -9.77 9.13 4.73
CA ASP A 50 -10.40 10.41 4.46
C ASP A 50 -10.02 11.45 5.51
N GLY A 51 -10.53 12.64 5.39
CA GLY A 51 -10.20 13.71 6.29
C GLY A 51 -10.66 13.48 7.72
N ARG A 52 -11.50 12.49 7.96
CA ARG A 52 -11.93 12.16 9.30
C ARG A 52 -11.20 10.92 9.80
N GLN A 53 -10.16 10.51 9.08
CA GLN A 53 -9.34 9.38 9.45
C GLN A 53 -10.06 8.05 9.37
N ARG A 54 -11.06 7.96 8.52
CA ARG A 54 -11.73 6.69 8.30
C ARG A 54 -11.02 5.97 7.18
N ALA A 55 -10.84 4.67 7.31
CA ALA A 55 -10.17 3.88 6.32
C ALA A 55 -11.16 3.04 5.53
N TYR A 56 -10.99 3.02 4.21
CA TYR A 56 -11.83 2.24 3.32
C TYR A 56 -10.89 1.32 2.56
N TYR A 57 -11.03 0.04 2.73
CA TYR A 57 -10.07 -0.91 2.21
C TYR A 57 -10.39 -1.43 0.83
N GLY A 58 -9.38 -1.91 0.17
CA GLY A 58 -9.53 -2.56 -1.11
C GLY A 58 -8.28 -3.36 -1.40
N CYS A 59 -8.15 -3.82 -2.63
CA CYS A 59 -7.01 -4.60 -3.05
C CYS A 59 -6.41 -3.96 -4.28
N TRP A 60 -5.12 -4.12 -4.49
CA TRP A 60 -4.49 -3.53 -5.66
C TRP A 60 -3.40 -4.43 -6.24
N SER A 61 -3.14 -4.22 -7.50
CA SER A 61 -2.03 -4.87 -8.16
C SER A 61 -1.44 -3.87 -9.13
N SER A 62 -0.25 -4.14 -9.61
CA SER A 62 0.38 -3.22 -10.54
C SER A 62 0.48 -3.87 -11.90
N ALA A 63 0.30 -3.09 -12.92
CA ALA A 63 0.48 -3.58 -14.27
C ALA A 63 0.82 -2.39 -15.15
N GLN A 64 1.93 -2.50 -15.85
CA GLN A 64 2.33 -1.49 -16.82
C GLN A 64 2.41 -0.08 -16.25
N GLY A 65 2.86 0.02 -15.04
CA GLY A 65 3.05 1.34 -14.43
C GLY A 65 1.80 1.92 -13.79
N PHE A 66 0.73 1.14 -13.70
CA PHE A 66 -0.50 1.62 -13.10
C PHE A 66 -0.91 0.76 -11.92
N ALA A 67 -1.53 1.36 -10.96
CA ALA A 67 -2.12 0.63 -9.84
C ALA A 67 -3.57 0.35 -10.21
N HIS A 68 -3.92 -0.91 -10.22
CA HIS A 68 -5.28 -1.33 -10.50
C HIS A 68 -5.92 -1.65 -9.15
N ILE A 69 -6.89 -0.87 -8.77
CA ILE A 69 -7.47 -0.94 -7.43
C ILE A 69 -8.92 -1.38 -7.51
N GLU A 70 -9.29 -2.28 -6.64
CA GLU A 70 -10.68 -2.68 -6.52
C GLU A 70 -11.06 -2.48 -5.07
N MET A 71 -12.04 -1.63 -4.81
CA MET A 71 -12.46 -1.35 -3.46
C MET A 71 -13.42 -2.41 -2.96
N ALA A 72 -13.62 -2.45 -1.66
CA ALA A 72 -14.50 -3.45 -1.08
C ALA A 72 -15.93 -3.35 -1.59
N ASP A 73 -16.35 -2.20 -2.05
CA ASP A 73 -17.70 -2.06 -2.56
C ASP A 73 -17.79 -2.44 -4.05
N GLY A 74 -16.70 -2.89 -4.62
CA GLY A 74 -16.70 -3.31 -6.01
C GLY A 74 -16.28 -2.25 -7.00
N SER A 75 -16.10 -1.03 -6.56
CA SER A 75 -15.69 0.02 -7.49
C SER A 75 -14.23 -0.18 -7.85
N GLN A 76 -13.83 0.29 -9.01
CA GLN A 76 -12.47 0.10 -9.49
C GLN A 76 -11.86 1.42 -9.90
N ARG A 77 -10.56 1.52 -9.75
CA ARG A 77 -9.83 2.70 -10.14
C ARG A 77 -8.50 2.28 -10.75
N ILE A 78 -7.97 3.06 -11.64
CA ILE A 78 -6.66 2.83 -12.21
C ILE A 78 -5.92 4.13 -12.05
N MET A 79 -4.78 4.11 -11.38
CA MET A 79 -4.01 5.30 -11.09
C MET A 79 -2.56 5.10 -11.50
N PRO A 80 -1.93 6.09 -12.10
CA PRO A 80 -0.53 5.96 -12.47
C PRO A 80 0.33 5.86 -11.23
N LEU A 81 1.23 4.91 -11.20
CA LEU A 81 2.09 4.78 -10.04
C LEU A 81 3.00 5.97 -9.88
N THR A 82 3.24 6.72 -10.95
CA THR A 82 4.09 7.89 -10.85
C THR A 82 3.49 9.00 -9.99
N GLN A 83 2.21 8.91 -9.67
CA GLN A 83 1.60 9.91 -8.83
C GLN A 83 1.85 9.61 -7.35
N PHE A 84 2.34 8.47 -7.04
CA PHE A 84 2.52 8.08 -5.65
C PHE A 84 3.92 8.38 -5.17
N ARG A 85 4.05 8.59 -3.89
CA ARG A 85 5.36 8.79 -3.28
C ARG A 85 5.60 7.69 -2.29
N ARG A 86 6.83 7.28 -2.17
CA ARG A 86 7.17 6.24 -1.21
C ARG A 86 7.26 6.85 0.18
N SER A 87 6.69 6.22 1.14
CA SER A 87 6.72 6.69 2.49
C SER A 87 6.92 5.52 3.42
N ILE A 88 7.67 5.69 4.48
CA ILE A 88 7.90 4.62 5.41
C ILE A 88 6.87 4.70 6.52
N SER A 89 6.08 5.72 6.55
CA SER A 89 5.03 5.79 7.55
C SER A 89 3.84 6.50 6.94
N ILE A 90 2.70 6.29 7.53
CA ILE A 90 1.49 6.91 7.05
C ILE A 90 1.27 8.16 7.86
N ALA A 91 1.00 9.25 7.19
CA ALA A 91 0.80 10.51 7.88
C ALA A 91 -0.35 10.44 8.87
N VAL A 92 -1.35 9.70 8.57
CA VAL A 92 -2.48 9.59 9.45
C VAL A 92 -2.70 8.13 9.76
N GLN A 93 -2.82 7.79 11.01
CA GLN A 93 -3.02 6.41 11.39
C GLN A 93 -4.51 6.14 11.47
N PRO A 94 -5.04 5.30 10.64
CA PRO A 94 -6.46 5.04 10.68
C PRO A 94 -6.81 4.11 11.83
N THR A 95 -8.07 4.11 12.19
CA THR A 95 -8.53 3.21 13.19
C THR A 95 -8.52 1.87 12.54
N MET A 96 -8.00 0.90 13.18
CA MET A 96 -7.90 -0.40 12.58
C MET A 96 -9.14 -1.23 12.79
N GLU A 97 -10.26 -0.67 12.52
CA GLU A 97 -11.46 -1.42 12.64
C GLU A 97 -11.79 -2.11 11.37
N PRO A 98 -12.42 -3.23 11.45
CA PRO A 98 -12.74 -3.97 10.26
C PRO A 98 -13.77 -3.18 9.48
N ILE A 99 -13.76 -3.40 8.24
CA ILE A 99 -14.65 -2.77 7.38
C ILE A 99 -15.95 -3.44 7.51
N ARG A 100 -16.98 -2.79 7.57
CA ARG A 100 -18.27 -3.43 7.68
C ARG A 100 -19.06 -3.34 6.49
#